data_6d0bbb2f0d9840731944ae27f9f55c0b
#
_entry.id   6d0bbb2f0d9840731944ae27f9f55c0b
#
_cell.length_a   1.000
_cell.length_b   1.000
_cell.length_c   1.000
_cell.angle_alpha   90.00
_cell.angle_beta   90.00
_cell.angle_gamma   90.00
#
_symmetry.space_group_name_H-M   'P 1'
#
loop_
_entity.id
_entity.type
_entity.pdbx_description
1 polymer ?
#
loop_
_entity_poly.entity_id
_entity_poly.type
_entity_poly.pdbx_seq_one_letter_code
_entity_poly.pdbx_strand_id
1 'polypeptide(L)'
;MRASRIGAVEPNLLLAATTDLSTVLGLIEQSKPALAIVDSAQTIVSQEVDGISGGSTQVREVASALIDTAKTLDIPVLLVGHVTKDGSIAGPRTLEHLVDVVCQFEGDAETALRMLRAVKNRFGPTDEVGCFDMSGEGIEEVTDPSGLFLSSSNSASSAPVEGTCVTFTLDGHRSLPIEVQSLVTKSVLPTPRRAANGVDANRIAMLVAVLYRHGNVNLLANDLYISTIAGGQAREPGCDLAIVGALASAAKSKAIVRTTCAIGEISLTGQVRPVPRLEYRLREAARLGFTTAVVPTLRREIAIPGLSIVQVDTLQDALGAMLQ
;
A
#
# COMPACT_ATOMS: atom_id res chain seq x y z
N MET A 1 -27.23 -12.05 -16.42
CA MET A 1 -26.80 -10.70 -16.69
C MET A 1 -25.40 -10.41 -16.16
N ARG A 2 -25.11 -9.84 -14.98
CA ARG A 2 -23.70 -9.72 -14.52
C ARG A 2 -23.11 -11.08 -14.16
N ALA A 3 -23.84 -11.90 -13.42
CA ALA A 3 -23.41 -13.25 -13.05
C ALA A 3 -23.04 -14.14 -14.26
N SER A 4 -23.79 -14.02 -15.34
CA SER A 4 -23.51 -14.80 -16.57
C SER A 4 -22.19 -14.40 -17.24
N ARG A 5 -21.78 -13.13 -17.15
CA ARG A 5 -20.52 -12.63 -17.74
C ARG A 5 -19.26 -13.12 -17.02
N ILE A 6 -19.38 -13.36 -15.72
CA ILE A 6 -18.26 -13.81 -14.88
C ILE A 6 -18.34 -15.31 -14.58
N GLY A 7 -19.19 -16.06 -15.28
CA GLY A 7 -19.34 -17.51 -15.09
C GLY A 7 -19.89 -17.91 -13.72
N ALA A 8 -20.53 -17.00 -12.98
CA ALA A 8 -21.03 -17.23 -11.62
C ALA A 8 -22.50 -17.70 -11.58
N VAL A 9 -22.98 -18.37 -12.61
CA VAL A 9 -24.33 -18.96 -12.61
C VAL A 9 -24.25 -20.40 -12.14
N GLU A 10 -24.40 -20.57 -10.84
CA GLU A 10 -24.31 -21.87 -10.17
C GLU A 10 -25.62 -22.21 -9.45
N PRO A 11 -25.99 -23.51 -9.33
CA PRO A 11 -27.22 -23.92 -8.66
C PRO A 11 -27.34 -23.48 -7.21
N ASN A 12 -26.21 -23.28 -6.54
CA ASN A 12 -26.13 -22.87 -5.14
C ASN A 12 -26.12 -21.35 -4.94
N LEU A 13 -26.10 -20.55 -6.03
CA LEU A 13 -26.19 -19.11 -5.97
C LEU A 13 -27.65 -18.65 -6.06
N LEU A 14 -28.19 -18.23 -4.93
CA LEU A 14 -29.53 -17.63 -4.86
C LEU A 14 -29.41 -16.12 -4.98
N LEU A 15 -30.20 -15.50 -5.83
CA LEU A 15 -30.23 -14.05 -6.03
C LEU A 15 -31.63 -13.50 -5.68
N ALA A 16 -31.64 -12.47 -4.85
CA ALA A 16 -32.83 -11.71 -4.49
C ALA A 16 -32.63 -10.21 -4.80
N ALA A 17 -33.67 -9.53 -5.21
CA ALA A 17 -33.68 -8.09 -5.45
C ALA A 17 -34.82 -7.47 -4.63
N THR A 18 -34.44 -6.85 -3.51
CA THR A 18 -35.35 -6.16 -2.59
C THR A 18 -34.62 -5.02 -1.89
N THR A 19 -35.34 -4.03 -1.45
CA THR A 19 -34.84 -2.93 -0.58
C THR A 19 -35.47 -2.97 0.81
N ASP A 20 -36.36 -3.92 1.06
CA ASP A 20 -37.06 -4.04 2.35
C ASP A 20 -36.33 -5.01 3.29
N LEU A 21 -35.97 -4.52 4.49
CA LEU A 21 -35.22 -5.29 5.48
C LEU A 21 -35.96 -6.56 5.90
N SER A 22 -37.26 -6.47 6.15
CA SER A 22 -38.04 -7.63 6.61
C SER A 22 -38.02 -8.76 5.58
N THR A 23 -38.07 -8.42 4.30
CA THR A 23 -37.95 -9.37 3.19
C THR A 23 -36.57 -10.01 3.17
N VAL A 24 -35.47 -9.23 3.38
CA VAL A 24 -34.10 -9.77 3.43
C VAL A 24 -33.96 -10.78 4.56
N LEU A 25 -34.41 -10.44 5.76
CA LEU A 25 -34.35 -11.33 6.92
C LEU A 25 -35.15 -12.62 6.70
N GLY A 26 -36.37 -12.51 6.19
CA GLY A 26 -37.23 -13.67 5.89
C GLY A 26 -36.60 -14.60 4.84
N LEU A 27 -35.94 -14.07 3.82
CA LEU A 27 -35.21 -14.86 2.83
C LEU A 27 -34.02 -15.61 3.42
N ILE A 28 -33.26 -14.98 4.33
CA ILE A 28 -32.14 -15.62 5.04
C ILE A 28 -32.67 -16.76 5.95
N GLU A 29 -33.73 -16.51 6.71
CA GLU A 29 -34.36 -17.50 7.58
C GLU A 29 -34.90 -18.70 6.82
N GLN A 30 -35.54 -18.45 5.68
CA GLN A 30 -36.15 -19.51 4.87
C GLN A 30 -35.12 -20.35 4.13
N SER A 31 -34.08 -19.68 3.52
CA SER A 31 -33.12 -20.39 2.66
C SER A 31 -31.95 -20.98 3.45
N LYS A 32 -31.66 -20.46 4.66
CA LYS A 32 -30.52 -20.85 5.52
C LYS A 32 -29.23 -21.03 4.73
N PRO A 33 -28.76 -20.00 4.03
CA PRO A 33 -27.58 -20.11 3.19
C PRO A 33 -26.31 -20.32 4.03
N ALA A 34 -25.28 -20.92 3.44
CA ALA A 34 -23.96 -21.01 4.08
C ALA A 34 -23.27 -19.63 4.25
N LEU A 35 -23.66 -18.65 3.43
CA LEU A 35 -23.21 -17.25 3.49
C LEU A 35 -24.29 -16.37 2.88
N ALA A 36 -24.65 -15.28 3.55
CA ALA A 36 -25.50 -14.23 3.00
C ALA A 36 -24.67 -13.00 2.64
N ILE A 37 -24.88 -12.46 1.43
CA ILE A 37 -24.22 -11.22 0.97
C ILE A 37 -25.30 -10.19 0.71
N VAL A 38 -25.21 -9.04 1.39
CA VAL A 38 -26.15 -7.92 1.26
C VAL A 38 -25.45 -6.71 0.64
N ASP A 39 -25.80 -6.38 -0.60
CA ASP A 39 -25.26 -5.23 -1.34
C ASP A 39 -26.41 -4.25 -1.67
N SER A 40 -26.52 -3.12 -0.99
CA SER A 40 -25.67 -2.57 0.04
C SER A 40 -26.49 -2.15 1.28
N ALA A 41 -25.81 -1.94 2.40
CA ALA A 41 -26.44 -1.45 3.62
C ALA A 41 -27.22 -0.15 3.44
N GLN A 42 -26.80 0.70 2.50
CA GLN A 42 -27.42 2.00 2.22
C GLN A 42 -28.73 1.90 1.41
N THR A 43 -28.94 0.81 0.70
CA THR A 43 -30.12 0.61 -0.14
C THR A 43 -31.26 -0.09 0.57
N ILE A 44 -30.96 -0.79 1.67
CA ILE A 44 -31.98 -1.47 2.49
C ILE A 44 -32.63 -0.47 3.44
N VAL A 45 -33.94 -0.62 3.61
CA VAL A 45 -34.77 0.25 4.44
C VAL A 45 -35.54 -0.61 5.44
N SER A 46 -35.52 -0.20 6.70
CA SER A 46 -36.40 -0.71 7.76
C SER A 46 -37.65 0.18 7.87
N GLN A 47 -38.81 -0.43 8.00
CA GLN A 47 -40.04 0.30 8.28
C GLN A 47 -40.24 0.59 9.78
N GLU A 48 -39.36 0.03 10.64
CA GLU A 48 -39.46 0.19 12.09
C GLU A 48 -38.83 1.50 12.60
N VAL A 49 -38.01 2.15 11.78
CA VAL A 49 -37.34 3.41 12.16
C VAL A 49 -37.52 4.47 11.09
N ASP A 50 -37.77 5.70 11.54
CA ASP A 50 -37.85 6.85 10.65
C ASP A 50 -36.46 7.24 10.13
N GLY A 51 -36.39 7.70 8.89
CA GLY A 51 -35.18 8.21 8.26
C GLY A 51 -35.16 7.97 6.76
N ILE A 52 -34.28 8.70 6.08
CA ILE A 52 -34.05 8.51 4.65
C ILE A 52 -33.19 7.28 4.39
N SER A 53 -33.42 6.62 3.27
CA SER A 53 -32.59 5.51 2.81
C SER A 53 -31.12 5.92 2.79
N GLY A 54 -30.24 5.08 3.33
CA GLY A 54 -28.80 5.37 3.48
C GLY A 54 -28.43 6.33 4.61
N GLY A 55 -29.39 6.87 5.34
CA GLY A 55 -29.13 7.67 6.54
C GLY A 55 -28.56 6.83 7.71
N SER A 56 -27.86 7.49 8.64
CA SER A 56 -27.13 6.79 9.73
C SER A 56 -28.05 5.93 10.59
N THR A 57 -29.26 6.37 10.87
CA THR A 57 -30.25 5.64 11.68
C THR A 57 -30.69 4.36 10.93
N GLN A 58 -31.04 4.47 9.66
CA GLN A 58 -31.45 3.35 8.83
C GLN A 58 -30.31 2.33 8.67
N VAL A 59 -29.09 2.77 8.34
CA VAL A 59 -27.92 1.89 8.18
C VAL A 59 -27.56 1.16 9.48
N ARG A 60 -27.70 1.83 10.63
CA ARG A 60 -27.46 1.19 11.93
C ARG A 60 -28.52 0.12 12.22
N GLU A 61 -29.79 0.41 11.96
CA GLU A 61 -30.89 -0.52 12.17
C GLU A 61 -30.72 -1.77 11.29
N VAL A 62 -30.48 -1.58 10.00
CA VAL A 62 -30.22 -2.67 9.05
C VAL A 62 -29.05 -3.56 9.53
N ALA A 63 -27.94 -2.93 9.95
CA ALA A 63 -26.80 -3.70 10.45
C ALA A 63 -27.12 -4.45 11.74
N SER A 64 -27.82 -3.84 12.70
CA SER A 64 -28.21 -4.50 13.95
C SER A 64 -29.10 -5.71 13.70
N ALA A 65 -30.12 -5.57 12.88
CA ALA A 65 -31.04 -6.66 12.55
C ALA A 65 -30.33 -7.82 11.83
N LEU A 66 -29.43 -7.50 10.88
CA LEU A 66 -28.63 -8.53 10.19
C LEU A 66 -27.66 -9.24 11.14
N ILE A 67 -27.05 -8.52 12.08
CA ILE A 67 -26.16 -9.11 13.10
C ILE A 67 -26.94 -10.06 14.03
N ASP A 68 -28.11 -9.66 14.48
CA ASP A 68 -28.95 -10.49 15.34
C ASP A 68 -29.42 -11.77 14.60
N THR A 69 -29.83 -11.64 13.35
CA THR A 69 -30.18 -12.78 12.49
C THR A 69 -28.98 -13.70 12.26
N ALA A 70 -27.81 -13.14 11.92
CA ALA A 70 -26.58 -13.88 11.70
C ALA A 70 -26.21 -14.72 12.94
N LYS A 71 -26.28 -14.14 14.13
CA LYS A 71 -25.98 -14.82 15.40
C LYS A 71 -27.03 -15.86 15.78
N THR A 72 -28.29 -15.55 15.57
CA THR A 72 -29.41 -16.46 15.91
C THR A 72 -29.40 -17.72 15.04
N LEU A 73 -29.07 -17.55 13.76
CA LEU A 73 -29.08 -18.64 12.77
C LEU A 73 -27.72 -19.29 12.56
N ASP A 74 -26.66 -18.74 13.16
CA ASP A 74 -25.27 -19.17 12.91
C ASP A 74 -24.88 -19.09 11.44
N ILE A 75 -25.29 -18.01 10.76
CA ILE A 75 -25.03 -17.77 9.34
C ILE A 75 -24.12 -16.56 9.20
N PRO A 76 -22.95 -16.69 8.58
CA PRO A 76 -22.10 -15.53 8.29
C PRO A 76 -22.77 -14.58 7.29
N VAL A 77 -22.70 -13.27 7.59
CA VAL A 77 -23.25 -12.22 6.73
C VAL A 77 -22.13 -11.29 6.28
N LEU A 78 -21.99 -11.10 4.98
CA LEU A 78 -21.14 -10.08 4.37
C LEU A 78 -22.01 -8.88 3.99
N LEU A 79 -21.83 -7.77 4.72
CA LEU A 79 -22.55 -6.52 4.46
C LEU A 79 -21.66 -5.57 3.65
N VAL A 80 -22.06 -5.25 2.42
CA VAL A 80 -21.37 -4.29 1.57
C VAL A 80 -21.84 -2.88 1.91
N GLY A 81 -20.88 -1.97 2.08
CA GLY A 81 -21.11 -0.55 2.32
C GLY A 81 -20.28 0.33 1.41
N HIS A 82 -20.82 1.50 1.04
CA HIS A 82 -20.11 2.48 0.23
C HIS A 82 -19.55 3.60 1.11
N VAL A 83 -18.28 3.97 0.84
CA VAL A 83 -17.62 5.14 1.45
C VAL A 83 -17.72 6.31 0.49
N THR A 84 -18.20 7.47 0.94
CA THR A 84 -18.13 8.69 0.12
C THR A 84 -16.75 9.33 0.20
N LYS A 85 -16.37 10.05 -0.86
CA LYS A 85 -15.06 10.73 -0.98
C LYS A 85 -14.74 11.68 0.19
N ASP A 86 -15.76 12.19 0.87
CA ASP A 86 -15.61 13.18 1.96
C ASP A 86 -15.56 12.53 3.35
N GLY A 87 -15.67 11.20 3.46
CA GLY A 87 -15.70 10.51 4.76
C GLY A 87 -16.89 10.90 5.65
N SER A 88 -17.83 11.70 5.14
CA SER A 88 -18.88 12.38 5.91
C SER A 88 -20.22 11.65 5.93
N ILE A 89 -20.43 10.62 5.11
CA ILE A 89 -21.66 9.84 5.18
C ILE A 89 -21.53 8.72 6.21
N ALA A 90 -22.55 8.64 7.02
CA ALA A 90 -22.82 7.64 8.06
C ALA A 90 -22.75 6.20 7.53
N GLY A 91 -21.57 5.76 7.11
CA GLY A 91 -21.37 4.41 6.64
C GLY A 91 -20.37 3.64 7.49
N PRO A 92 -19.07 3.67 7.19
CA PRO A 92 -18.13 2.71 7.77
C PRO A 92 -17.91 2.92 9.27
N ARG A 93 -17.68 4.14 9.73
CA ARG A 93 -17.41 4.41 11.17
C ARG A 93 -18.55 4.05 12.09
N THR A 94 -19.80 4.18 11.63
CA THR A 94 -20.99 3.81 12.41
C THR A 94 -21.11 2.29 12.53
N LEU A 95 -20.68 1.54 11.52
CA LEU A 95 -20.76 0.07 11.46
C LEU A 95 -19.54 -0.61 12.09
N GLU A 96 -18.36 0.02 12.09
CA GLU A 96 -17.12 -0.54 12.62
C GLU A 96 -17.25 -1.10 14.03
N HIS A 97 -18.04 -0.45 14.87
CA HIS A 97 -18.23 -0.88 16.24
C HIS A 97 -19.20 -2.05 16.39
N LEU A 98 -20.08 -2.26 15.42
CA LEU A 98 -21.13 -3.27 15.46
C LEU A 98 -20.67 -4.62 14.92
N VAL A 99 -19.88 -4.62 13.86
CA VAL A 99 -19.46 -5.84 13.14
C VAL A 99 -18.16 -6.42 13.70
N ASP A 100 -17.91 -7.69 13.46
CA ASP A 100 -16.72 -8.39 13.94
C ASP A 100 -15.48 -8.15 13.06
N VAL A 101 -15.69 -8.01 11.77
CA VAL A 101 -14.62 -7.76 10.78
C VAL A 101 -15.02 -6.59 9.89
N VAL A 102 -14.07 -5.70 9.61
CA VAL A 102 -14.20 -4.62 8.63
C VAL A 102 -13.07 -4.75 7.63
N CYS A 103 -13.43 -4.98 6.37
CA CYS A 103 -12.50 -4.95 5.26
C CYS A 103 -12.77 -3.72 4.41
N GLN A 104 -11.71 -3.02 4.02
CA GLN A 104 -11.76 -1.87 3.13
C GLN A 104 -11.17 -2.26 1.78
N PHE A 105 -11.91 -1.95 0.71
CA PHE A 105 -11.48 -2.16 -0.67
C PHE A 105 -11.03 -0.83 -1.24
N GLU A 106 -9.73 -0.65 -1.36
CA GLU A 106 -9.10 0.59 -1.81
C GLU A 106 -8.59 0.44 -3.25
N GLY A 107 -8.69 1.51 -4.01
CA GLY A 107 -8.12 1.57 -5.36
C GLY A 107 -7.43 2.89 -5.61
N ASP A 108 -6.30 2.84 -6.29
CA ASP A 108 -5.66 4.01 -6.83
C ASP A 108 -6.27 4.33 -8.20
N ALA A 109 -6.51 5.62 -8.47
CA ALA A 109 -7.05 6.06 -9.75
C ALA A 109 -6.03 5.92 -10.90
N GLU A 110 -4.74 5.89 -10.57
CA GLU A 110 -3.64 5.83 -11.53
C GLU A 110 -3.21 4.40 -11.86
N THR A 111 -3.62 3.43 -11.02
CA THR A 111 -3.31 2.00 -11.22
C THR A 111 -4.58 1.18 -11.32
N ALA A 112 -4.55 0.08 -12.09
CA ALA A 112 -5.64 -0.90 -12.11
C ALA A 112 -5.75 -1.71 -10.80
N LEU A 113 -4.77 -1.56 -9.91
CA LEU A 113 -4.68 -2.31 -8.67
C LEU A 113 -5.76 -1.91 -7.66
N ARG A 114 -6.25 -2.93 -6.98
CA ARG A 114 -7.15 -2.80 -5.84
C ARG A 114 -6.58 -3.57 -4.66
N MET A 115 -6.67 -2.97 -3.49
CA MET A 115 -6.18 -3.58 -2.25
C MET A 115 -7.34 -3.82 -1.31
N LEU A 116 -7.47 -5.03 -0.81
CA LEU A 116 -8.42 -5.41 0.24
C LEU A 116 -7.67 -5.49 1.56
N ARG A 117 -8.02 -4.61 2.51
CA ARG A 117 -7.40 -4.53 3.83
C ARG A 117 -8.39 -4.84 4.93
N ALA A 118 -7.97 -5.59 5.92
CA ALA A 118 -8.69 -5.68 7.17
C ALA A 118 -8.39 -4.44 8.03
N VAL A 119 -9.40 -3.62 8.31
CA VAL A 119 -9.29 -2.44 9.21
C VAL A 119 -9.59 -2.86 10.65
N LYS A 120 -10.48 -3.83 10.83
CA LYS A 120 -10.83 -4.45 12.09
C LYS A 120 -11.02 -5.95 11.89
N ASN A 121 -10.48 -6.73 12.82
CA ASN A 121 -10.67 -8.18 12.80
C ASN A 121 -10.64 -8.72 14.24
N ARG A 122 -11.75 -9.22 14.73
CA ARG A 122 -11.85 -9.84 16.07
C ARG A 122 -11.23 -11.23 16.14
N PHE A 123 -11.06 -11.88 14.98
CA PHE A 123 -10.62 -13.28 14.90
C PHE A 123 -9.16 -13.45 14.56
N GLY A 124 -8.44 -12.34 14.25
CA GLY A 124 -7.04 -12.41 13.86
C GLY A 124 -6.41 -11.04 13.63
N PRO A 125 -5.19 -11.01 13.07
CA PRO A 125 -4.49 -9.77 12.75
C PRO A 125 -5.19 -8.99 11.64
N THR A 126 -4.91 -7.68 11.54
CA THR A 126 -5.46 -6.77 10.52
C THR A 126 -4.46 -6.40 9.44
N ASP A 127 -3.35 -7.05 9.40
CA ASP A 127 -2.15 -6.67 8.67
C ASP A 127 -1.95 -7.46 7.37
N GLU A 128 -2.88 -8.35 7.05
CA GLU A 128 -2.96 -9.01 5.74
C GLU A 128 -3.61 -8.08 4.71
N VAL A 129 -3.01 -8.02 3.51
CA VAL A 129 -3.51 -7.23 2.39
C VAL A 129 -3.64 -8.12 1.16
N GLY A 130 -4.85 -8.25 0.64
CA GLY A 130 -5.10 -8.87 -0.67
C GLY A 130 -4.87 -7.86 -1.79
N CYS A 131 -4.16 -8.24 -2.85
CA CYS A 131 -3.95 -7.41 -4.04
C CYS A 131 -4.69 -8.00 -5.23
N PHE A 132 -5.37 -7.15 -5.98
CA PHE A 132 -6.16 -7.54 -7.13
C PHE A 132 -5.91 -6.59 -8.30
N ASP A 133 -5.90 -7.12 -9.51
CA ASP A 133 -5.93 -6.34 -10.75
C ASP A 133 -7.35 -6.29 -11.30
N MET A 134 -7.73 -5.11 -11.79
CA MET A 134 -9.02 -4.88 -12.45
C MET A 134 -8.85 -4.99 -13.96
N SER A 135 -8.96 -6.21 -14.46
CA SER A 135 -8.92 -6.46 -15.91
C SER A 135 -10.28 -6.23 -16.59
N GLY A 136 -10.29 -6.23 -17.91
CA GLY A 136 -11.53 -6.18 -18.71
C GLY A 136 -12.44 -7.41 -18.49
N GLU A 137 -11.91 -8.51 -18.00
CA GLU A 137 -12.62 -9.76 -17.74
C GLU A 137 -13.08 -9.89 -16.28
N GLY A 138 -12.63 -9.01 -15.39
CA GLY A 138 -13.06 -9.01 -13.99
C GLY A 138 -11.95 -8.61 -13.01
N ILE A 139 -11.99 -9.19 -11.83
CA ILE A 139 -11.00 -9.00 -10.77
C ILE A 139 -10.13 -10.26 -10.72
N GLU A 140 -8.82 -10.08 -10.89
CA GLU A 140 -7.85 -11.15 -10.81
C GLU A 140 -6.95 -10.99 -9.58
N GLU A 141 -6.68 -12.07 -8.86
CA GLU A 141 -5.78 -12.03 -7.72
C GLU A 141 -4.33 -11.82 -8.19
N VAL A 142 -3.67 -10.83 -7.61
CA VAL A 142 -2.23 -10.62 -7.77
C VAL A 142 -1.52 -11.22 -6.55
N THR A 143 -1.06 -12.44 -6.69
CA THR A 143 -0.38 -13.18 -5.61
C THR A 143 0.95 -12.56 -5.22
N ASP A 144 1.66 -11.96 -6.18
CA ASP A 144 2.91 -11.23 -5.95
C ASP A 144 2.89 -9.85 -6.63
N PRO A 145 2.45 -8.79 -5.92
CA PRO A 145 2.44 -7.42 -6.45
C PRO A 145 3.84 -6.79 -6.54
N SER A 146 4.87 -7.47 -6.04
CA SER A 146 6.23 -6.90 -5.94
C SER A 146 6.81 -6.50 -7.29
N GLY A 147 6.52 -7.27 -8.33
CA GLY A 147 6.96 -6.97 -9.70
C GLY A 147 6.34 -5.70 -10.30
N LEU A 148 5.23 -5.22 -9.76
CA LEU A 148 4.52 -4.05 -10.29
C LEU A 148 5.19 -2.71 -9.90
N PHE A 149 5.88 -2.69 -8.77
CA PHE A 149 6.54 -1.50 -8.23
C PHE A 149 8.02 -1.41 -8.59
N LEU A 150 8.47 -2.30 -9.47
CA LEU A 150 9.82 -2.33 -10.02
C LEU A 150 9.74 -2.17 -11.54
N SER A 151 10.72 -1.49 -12.13
CA SER A 151 10.79 -1.42 -13.59
C SER A 151 10.94 -2.83 -14.18
N SER A 152 10.27 -3.10 -15.30
CA SER A 152 10.32 -4.40 -16.01
C SER A 152 11.74 -4.80 -16.42
N SER A 153 12.67 -3.87 -16.38
CA SER A 153 14.10 -4.06 -16.61
C SER A 153 14.87 -4.51 -15.36
N ASN A 154 14.21 -4.83 -14.26
CA ASN A 154 14.87 -5.19 -12.98
C ASN A 154 15.37 -6.64 -12.94
N SER A 155 15.50 -7.30 -14.11
CA SER A 155 16.25 -8.55 -14.19
C SER A 155 17.73 -8.28 -13.93
N ALA A 156 18.41 -9.17 -13.22
CA ALA A 156 19.85 -9.07 -12.93
C ALA A 156 20.72 -8.92 -14.20
N SER A 157 20.18 -9.25 -15.37
CA SER A 157 20.84 -9.14 -16.68
C SER A 157 20.75 -7.76 -17.34
N SER A 158 19.92 -6.83 -16.82
CA SER A 158 19.77 -5.50 -17.38
C SER A 158 20.85 -4.56 -16.86
N ALA A 159 21.35 -3.66 -17.72
CA ALA A 159 22.33 -2.66 -17.31
C ALA A 159 21.78 -1.75 -16.19
N PRO A 160 22.58 -1.38 -15.18
CA PRO A 160 22.19 -0.41 -14.17
C PRO A 160 21.84 0.94 -14.81
N VAL A 161 20.83 1.61 -14.25
CA VAL A 161 20.39 2.93 -14.72
C VAL A 161 20.67 3.95 -13.64
N GLU A 162 21.29 5.07 -13.98
CA GLU A 162 21.52 6.17 -13.07
C GLU A 162 20.20 6.80 -12.60
N GLY A 163 20.19 7.33 -11.38
CA GLY A 163 19.02 7.96 -10.81
C GLY A 163 17.99 6.98 -10.26
N THR A 164 18.29 5.69 -10.15
CA THR A 164 17.37 4.70 -9.58
C THR A 164 17.92 4.06 -8.31
N CYS A 165 17.03 3.79 -7.35
CA CYS A 165 17.35 3.01 -6.16
C CYS A 165 16.09 2.32 -5.64
N VAL A 166 16.21 1.08 -5.18
CA VAL A 166 15.08 0.32 -4.61
C VAL A 166 15.11 0.38 -3.10
N THR A 167 13.95 0.55 -2.51
CA THR A 167 13.70 0.41 -1.08
C THR A 167 12.56 -0.55 -0.82
N PHE A 168 12.34 -0.86 0.46
CA PHE A 168 11.23 -1.68 0.92
C PHE A 168 10.40 -0.92 1.94
N THR A 169 9.14 -0.65 1.62
CA THR A 169 8.16 -0.03 2.52
C THR A 169 7.25 -1.07 3.14
N LEU A 170 6.61 -0.71 4.25
CA LEU A 170 5.60 -1.56 4.86
C LEU A 170 4.21 -1.06 4.49
N ASP A 171 3.39 -1.97 4.01
CA ASP A 171 1.98 -1.79 3.83
C ASP A 171 1.23 -2.86 4.64
N GLY A 172 0.73 -2.46 5.81
CA GLY A 172 0.30 -3.40 6.83
C GLY A 172 1.46 -4.29 7.29
N HIS A 173 1.31 -5.61 7.13
CA HIS A 173 2.39 -6.58 7.35
C HIS A 173 3.17 -6.91 6.08
N ARG A 174 2.74 -6.50 4.90
CA ARG A 174 3.51 -6.75 3.67
C ARG A 174 4.68 -5.79 3.54
N SER A 175 5.83 -6.32 3.21
CA SER A 175 6.97 -5.55 2.73
C SER A 175 6.89 -5.47 1.20
N LEU A 176 6.77 -4.27 0.68
CA LEU A 176 6.68 -4.01 -0.76
C LEU A 176 7.95 -3.33 -1.26
N PRO A 177 8.59 -3.83 -2.32
CA PRO A 177 9.68 -3.11 -2.98
C PRO A 177 9.12 -1.87 -3.67
N ILE A 178 9.84 -0.77 -3.60
CA ILE A 178 9.52 0.45 -4.34
C ILE A 178 10.78 0.96 -5.00
N GLU A 179 10.75 1.10 -6.32
CA GLU A 179 11.79 1.76 -7.05
C GLU A 179 11.56 3.26 -7.04
N VAL A 180 12.53 3.99 -6.50
CA VAL A 180 12.60 5.45 -6.54
C VAL A 180 13.42 5.85 -7.75
N GLN A 181 12.87 6.71 -8.59
CA GLN A 181 13.53 7.29 -9.76
C GLN A 181 13.73 8.78 -9.54
N SER A 182 14.91 9.28 -9.89
CA SER A 182 15.28 10.69 -9.77
C SER A 182 15.92 11.18 -11.06
N LEU A 183 15.51 12.36 -11.49
CA LEU A 183 16.14 13.11 -12.56
C LEU A 183 16.67 14.43 -11.99
N VAL A 184 17.94 14.71 -12.21
CA VAL A 184 18.61 15.93 -11.78
C VAL A 184 19.10 16.68 -13.00
N THR A 185 18.61 17.91 -13.18
CA THR A 185 19.02 18.76 -14.31
C THR A 185 19.46 20.13 -13.82
N LYS A 186 20.32 20.82 -14.57
CA LYS A 186 20.68 22.19 -14.24
C LYS A 186 19.47 23.11 -14.41
N SER A 187 19.11 23.86 -13.37
CA SER A 187 17.99 24.79 -13.46
C SER A 187 18.35 25.99 -14.33
N VAL A 188 17.41 26.39 -15.17
CA VAL A 188 17.46 27.66 -15.93
C VAL A 188 16.65 28.76 -15.27
N LEU A 189 15.97 28.43 -14.15
CA LEU A 189 15.13 29.36 -13.40
C LEU A 189 15.87 29.91 -12.18
N PRO A 190 15.55 31.12 -11.73
CA PRO A 190 16.10 31.67 -10.48
C PRO A 190 15.79 30.80 -9.25
N THR A 191 14.61 30.16 -9.25
CA THR A 191 14.20 29.21 -8.22
C THR A 191 14.09 27.82 -8.86
N PRO A 192 14.95 26.88 -8.48
CA PRO A 192 14.92 25.53 -9.00
C PRO A 192 13.61 24.81 -8.68
N ARG A 193 13.11 24.01 -9.63
CA ARG A 193 11.88 23.22 -9.49
C ARG A 193 12.15 21.94 -8.68
N ARG A 194 11.18 21.59 -7.86
CA ARG A 194 11.18 20.31 -7.13
C ARG A 194 9.82 19.66 -7.29
N ALA A 195 9.75 18.65 -8.14
CA ALA A 195 8.52 17.88 -8.40
C ALA A 195 8.68 16.49 -7.79
N ALA A 196 7.66 16.07 -7.04
CA ALA A 196 7.63 14.78 -6.35
C ALA A 196 6.32 14.07 -6.61
N ASN A 197 6.39 12.79 -6.93
CA ASN A 197 5.25 11.87 -7.02
C ASN A 197 5.58 10.59 -6.23
N GLY A 198 4.66 10.16 -5.35
CA GLY A 198 4.86 9.00 -4.46
C GLY A 198 5.83 9.24 -3.30
N VAL A 199 6.39 10.44 -3.17
CA VAL A 199 7.34 10.86 -2.11
C VAL A 199 6.88 12.19 -1.51
N ASP A 200 7.13 12.41 -0.22
CA ASP A 200 6.78 13.68 0.42
C ASP A 200 7.73 14.82 0.01
N ALA A 201 7.18 15.91 -0.52
CA ALA A 201 7.97 17.04 -1.03
C ALA A 201 8.77 17.78 0.06
N ASN A 202 8.23 17.89 1.29
CA ASN A 202 8.94 18.51 2.41
C ASN A 202 10.11 17.62 2.85
N ARG A 203 9.90 16.30 2.84
CA ARG A 203 10.97 15.35 3.14
C ARG A 203 12.12 15.46 2.14
N ILE A 204 11.80 15.56 0.83
CA ILE A 204 12.82 15.78 -0.21
C ILE A 204 13.60 17.07 0.06
N ALA A 205 12.94 18.17 0.43
CA ALA A 205 13.63 19.43 0.71
C ALA A 205 14.65 19.28 1.86
N MET A 206 14.29 18.55 2.91
CA MET A 206 15.19 18.23 4.02
C MET A 206 16.36 17.34 3.56
N LEU A 207 16.08 16.28 2.82
CA LEU A 207 17.11 15.36 2.33
C LEU A 207 18.10 16.03 1.39
N VAL A 208 17.66 16.97 0.55
CA VAL A 208 18.54 17.79 -0.30
C VAL A 208 19.50 18.64 0.54
N ALA A 209 19.02 19.24 1.63
CA ALA A 209 19.86 20.01 2.54
C ALA A 209 20.88 19.11 3.25
N VAL A 210 20.47 17.90 3.66
CA VAL A 210 21.37 16.92 4.28
C VAL A 210 22.40 16.39 3.28
N LEU A 211 22.01 16.11 2.03
CA LEU A 211 22.92 15.74 0.94
C LEU A 211 24.00 16.81 0.72
N TYR A 212 23.59 18.08 0.68
CA TYR A 212 24.52 19.20 0.53
C TYR A 212 25.51 19.27 1.70
N ARG A 213 25.00 19.20 2.93
CA ARG A 213 25.83 19.42 4.14
C ARG A 213 26.69 18.21 4.52
N HIS A 214 26.18 17.00 4.36
CA HIS A 214 26.78 15.77 4.87
C HIS A 214 27.12 14.73 3.80
N GLY A 215 26.52 14.82 2.60
CA GLY A 215 26.73 13.85 1.50
C GLY A 215 27.70 14.31 0.44
N ASN A 216 28.20 15.56 0.53
CA ASN A 216 29.02 16.18 -0.51
C ASN A 216 28.38 16.11 -1.92
N VAL A 217 27.04 16.32 -1.98
CA VAL A 217 26.25 16.38 -3.21
C VAL A 217 25.48 17.70 -3.22
N ASN A 218 25.85 18.59 -4.11
CA ASN A 218 25.19 19.91 -4.23
C ASN A 218 24.10 19.89 -5.29
N LEU A 219 22.85 19.94 -4.83
CA LEU A 219 21.64 19.96 -5.65
C LEU A 219 20.86 21.28 -5.55
N LEU A 220 21.42 22.29 -4.88
CA LEU A 220 20.70 23.52 -4.57
C LEU A 220 20.33 24.33 -5.81
N ALA A 221 21.14 24.25 -6.86
CA ALA A 221 20.91 24.94 -8.15
C ALA A 221 20.33 24.02 -9.25
N ASN A 222 19.82 22.86 -8.90
CA ASN A 222 19.31 21.88 -9.84
C ASN A 222 17.78 21.75 -9.73
N ASP A 223 17.13 21.57 -10.86
CA ASP A 223 15.76 21.06 -10.93
C ASP A 223 15.76 19.58 -10.58
N LEU A 224 14.87 19.18 -9.68
CA LEU A 224 14.74 17.82 -9.18
C LEU A 224 13.36 17.27 -9.49
N TYR A 225 13.34 16.11 -10.11
CA TYR A 225 12.13 15.35 -10.38
C TYR A 225 12.29 13.97 -9.76
N ILE A 226 11.41 13.61 -8.84
CA ILE A 226 11.46 12.35 -8.11
C ILE A 226 10.11 11.67 -8.25
N SER A 227 10.11 10.42 -8.64
CA SER A 227 8.89 9.62 -8.79
C SER A 227 9.14 8.19 -8.33
N THR A 228 8.08 7.55 -7.87
CA THR A 228 8.03 6.11 -7.66
C THR A 228 7.33 5.43 -8.81
N ILE A 229 7.64 4.16 -9.05
CA ILE A 229 6.97 3.40 -10.12
C ILE A 229 5.57 2.95 -9.67
N ALA A 230 4.64 2.88 -10.62
CA ALA A 230 3.28 2.35 -10.48
C ALA A 230 2.49 2.94 -9.29
N GLY A 231 2.69 4.23 -8.98
CA GLY A 231 1.97 4.88 -7.87
C GLY A 231 2.39 4.41 -6.48
N GLY A 232 3.47 3.63 -6.35
CA GLY A 232 3.99 3.19 -5.06
C GLY A 232 4.27 4.37 -4.13
N GLN A 233 4.05 4.21 -2.82
CA GLN A 233 4.19 5.30 -1.85
C GLN A 233 5.44 5.10 -0.99
N ALA A 234 6.50 5.88 -1.24
CA ALA A 234 7.73 5.91 -0.46
C ALA A 234 7.73 7.09 0.52
N ARG A 235 6.71 7.11 1.41
CA ARG A 235 6.46 8.24 2.34
C ARG A 235 7.01 8.02 3.74
N GLU A 236 7.34 6.80 4.11
CA GLU A 236 7.90 6.52 5.42
C GLU A 236 9.39 6.89 5.49
N PRO A 237 9.92 7.29 6.67
CA PRO A 237 11.33 7.65 6.83
C PRO A 237 12.31 6.53 6.43
N GLY A 238 11.87 5.27 6.49
CA GLY A 238 12.66 4.12 6.06
C GLY A 238 13.07 4.14 4.58
N CYS A 239 12.43 4.96 3.76
CA CYS A 239 12.74 5.12 2.34
C CYS A 239 13.81 6.19 2.06
N ASP A 240 14.22 7.00 3.04
CA ASP A 240 15.13 8.12 2.87
C ASP A 240 16.45 7.72 2.20
N LEU A 241 16.99 6.59 2.61
CA LEU A 241 18.30 6.13 2.12
C LEU A 241 18.26 5.83 0.62
N ALA A 242 17.16 5.28 0.12
CA ALA A 242 16.97 5.06 -1.32
C ALA A 242 16.72 6.37 -2.07
N ILE A 243 15.96 7.30 -1.48
CA ILE A 243 15.72 8.61 -2.09
C ILE A 243 17.03 9.38 -2.29
N VAL A 244 17.89 9.44 -1.27
CA VAL A 244 19.19 10.10 -1.39
C VAL A 244 20.14 9.34 -2.30
N GLY A 245 20.07 8.00 -2.31
CA GLY A 245 20.81 7.15 -3.23
C GLY A 245 20.47 7.46 -4.69
N ALA A 246 19.18 7.51 -5.03
CA ALA A 246 18.70 7.86 -6.36
C ALA A 246 19.11 9.28 -6.78
N LEU A 247 18.95 10.27 -5.89
CA LEU A 247 19.37 11.66 -6.14
C LEU A 247 20.88 11.78 -6.38
N ALA A 248 21.67 11.12 -5.54
CA ALA A 248 23.13 11.15 -5.66
C ALA A 248 23.62 10.38 -6.90
N SER A 249 22.97 9.28 -7.25
CA SER A 249 23.20 8.52 -8.48
C SER A 249 22.98 9.39 -9.72
N ALA A 250 21.83 10.08 -9.80
CA ALA A 250 21.54 11.00 -10.90
C ALA A 250 22.52 12.18 -10.96
N ALA A 251 22.87 12.76 -9.79
CA ALA A 251 23.77 13.92 -9.73
C ALA A 251 25.21 13.59 -10.13
N LYS A 252 25.66 12.38 -9.83
CA LYS A 252 27.04 11.92 -10.10
C LYS A 252 27.17 11.10 -11.38
N SER A 253 26.06 10.85 -12.10
CA SER A 253 25.98 9.95 -13.24
C SER A 253 26.62 8.59 -12.97
N LYS A 254 26.33 8.05 -11.76
CA LYS A 254 26.79 6.73 -11.33
C LYS A 254 25.61 5.87 -10.94
N ALA A 255 25.37 4.81 -11.70
CA ALA A 255 24.28 3.90 -11.43
C ALA A 255 24.54 3.03 -10.19
N ILE A 256 23.49 2.78 -9.41
CA ILE A 256 23.50 1.79 -8.33
C ILE A 256 23.28 0.41 -8.96
N VAL A 257 23.97 -0.60 -8.46
CA VAL A 257 23.80 -1.99 -8.93
C VAL A 257 22.34 -2.41 -8.69
N ARG A 258 21.70 -2.97 -9.72
CA ARG A 258 20.25 -3.28 -9.70
C ARG A 258 19.82 -4.24 -8.59
N THR A 259 20.68 -5.15 -8.18
CA THR A 259 20.43 -6.07 -7.09
C THR A 259 20.74 -5.49 -5.71
N THR A 260 20.94 -4.16 -5.63
CA THR A 260 21.15 -3.43 -4.38
C THR A 260 19.88 -2.70 -3.98
N CYS A 261 19.47 -2.86 -2.71
CA CYS A 261 18.43 -2.05 -2.10
C CYS A 261 19.00 -1.23 -0.93
N ALA A 262 18.31 -0.15 -0.59
CA ALA A 262 18.71 0.73 0.50
C ALA A 262 17.53 1.04 1.42
N ILE A 263 17.68 0.77 2.73
CA ILE A 263 16.61 0.89 3.71
C ILE A 263 17.16 1.59 4.95
N GLY A 264 16.65 2.76 5.28
CA GLY A 264 17.09 3.51 6.47
C GLY A 264 16.53 4.92 6.50
N GLU A 265 16.33 5.45 7.70
CA GLU A 265 15.99 6.85 7.93
C GLU A 265 17.25 7.70 7.97
N ILE A 266 17.19 8.92 7.42
CA ILE A 266 18.28 9.87 7.48
C ILE A 266 17.92 11.03 8.40
N SER A 267 18.74 11.25 9.44
CA SER A 267 18.60 12.38 10.34
C SER A 267 19.16 13.68 9.72
N LEU A 268 18.75 14.82 10.25
CA LEU A 268 19.31 16.12 9.85
C LEU A 268 20.81 16.26 10.13
N THR A 269 21.36 15.42 11.00
CA THR A 269 22.79 15.35 11.30
C THR A 269 23.58 14.44 10.37
N GLY A 270 22.93 13.86 9.35
CA GLY A 270 23.58 12.97 8.39
C GLY A 270 23.79 11.53 8.87
N GLN A 271 23.21 11.17 10.01
CA GLN A 271 23.26 9.78 10.51
C GLN A 271 22.18 8.93 9.90
N VAL A 272 22.49 7.67 9.64
CA VAL A 272 21.53 6.65 9.19
C VAL A 272 20.95 5.96 10.42
N ARG A 273 19.62 5.94 10.52
CA ARG A 273 18.88 5.45 11.68
C ARG A 273 18.13 4.17 11.39
N PRO A 274 18.01 3.28 12.40
CA PRO A 274 17.22 2.07 12.30
C PRO A 274 15.75 2.34 11.97
N VAL A 275 15.15 1.42 11.23
CA VAL A 275 13.74 1.44 10.87
C VAL A 275 13.00 0.23 11.46
N PRO A 276 11.68 0.35 11.70
CA PRO A 276 10.89 -0.77 12.19
C PRO A 276 10.91 -1.96 11.24
N ARG A 277 10.90 -3.18 11.80
CA ARG A 277 10.79 -4.44 11.06
C ARG A 277 11.83 -4.60 9.93
N LEU A 278 13.04 -4.12 10.13
CA LEU A 278 14.09 -4.17 9.10
C LEU A 278 14.38 -5.61 8.65
N GLU A 279 14.47 -6.57 9.55
CA GLU A 279 14.70 -7.96 9.21
C GLU A 279 13.62 -8.52 8.26
N TYR A 280 12.37 -8.15 8.46
CA TYR A 280 11.26 -8.55 7.59
C TYR A 280 11.41 -7.98 6.17
N ARG A 281 11.81 -6.72 6.05
CA ARG A 281 12.09 -6.08 4.75
C ARG A 281 13.27 -6.74 4.04
N LEU A 282 14.30 -7.12 4.78
CA LEU A 282 15.48 -7.79 4.23
C LEU A 282 15.19 -9.22 3.75
N ARG A 283 14.32 -9.96 4.45
CA ARG A 283 13.85 -11.27 3.99
C ARG A 283 13.11 -11.17 2.66
N GLU A 284 12.29 -10.15 2.51
CA GLU A 284 11.57 -9.89 1.25
C GLU A 284 12.54 -9.48 0.14
N ALA A 285 13.54 -8.65 0.45
CA ALA A 285 14.59 -8.30 -0.51
C ALA A 285 15.32 -9.54 -1.03
N ALA A 286 15.72 -10.45 -0.15
CA ALA A 286 16.35 -11.71 -0.53
C ALA A 286 15.43 -12.58 -1.39
N ARG A 287 14.14 -12.69 -1.01
CA ARG A 287 13.12 -13.45 -1.78
C ARG A 287 13.00 -12.94 -3.21
N LEU A 288 13.09 -11.63 -3.41
CA LEU A 288 13.01 -10.98 -4.72
C LEU A 288 14.34 -10.96 -5.49
N GLY A 289 15.39 -11.61 -4.98
CA GLY A 289 16.67 -11.76 -5.66
C GLY A 289 17.63 -10.58 -5.50
N PHE A 290 17.39 -9.66 -4.54
CA PHE A 290 18.39 -8.68 -4.17
C PHE A 290 19.56 -9.37 -3.48
N THR A 291 20.79 -8.97 -3.84
CA THR A 291 22.02 -9.57 -3.33
C THR A 291 22.73 -8.68 -2.32
N THR A 292 22.41 -7.38 -2.31
CA THR A 292 23.02 -6.40 -1.42
C THR A 292 21.95 -5.50 -0.81
N ALA A 293 22.04 -5.27 0.51
CA ALA A 293 21.19 -4.31 1.21
C ALA A 293 22.06 -3.33 2.01
N VAL A 294 21.92 -2.03 1.75
CA VAL A 294 22.56 -0.96 2.52
C VAL A 294 21.59 -0.52 3.61
N VAL A 295 22.01 -0.68 4.87
CA VAL A 295 21.13 -0.51 6.04
C VAL A 295 21.87 0.20 7.19
N PRO A 296 21.13 0.79 8.16
CA PRO A 296 21.77 1.32 9.38
C PRO A 296 22.46 0.22 10.18
N THR A 297 23.45 0.63 10.97
CA THR A 297 24.13 -0.28 11.91
C THR A 297 23.13 -0.94 12.85
N LEU A 298 23.23 -2.24 12.95
CA LEU A 298 22.29 -3.12 13.65
C LEU A 298 22.72 -3.34 15.10
N ARG A 299 21.74 -3.37 16.01
CA ARG A 299 21.99 -3.71 17.41
C ARG A 299 22.22 -5.21 17.65
N ARG A 300 21.77 -6.04 16.72
CA ARG A 300 21.93 -7.49 16.70
C ARG A 300 22.30 -7.94 15.29
N GLU A 301 23.05 -9.00 15.20
CA GLU A 301 23.38 -9.59 13.91
C GLU A 301 22.11 -10.15 13.24
N ILE A 302 21.94 -9.81 11.96
CA ILE A 302 20.90 -10.36 11.08
C ILE A 302 21.63 -11.03 9.92
N ALA A 303 21.46 -12.34 9.79
CA ALA A 303 21.98 -13.11 8.67
C ALA A 303 20.82 -13.61 7.81
N ILE A 304 20.84 -13.27 6.54
CA ILE A 304 19.82 -13.71 5.56
C ILE A 304 20.55 -14.40 4.41
N PRO A 305 20.27 -15.66 4.13
CA PRO A 305 20.92 -16.38 3.05
C PRO A 305 20.76 -15.65 1.71
N GLY A 306 21.86 -15.50 0.97
CA GLY A 306 21.87 -14.87 -0.34
C GLY A 306 21.87 -13.33 -0.34
N LEU A 307 21.79 -12.66 0.83
CA LEU A 307 21.80 -11.21 0.94
C LEU A 307 23.01 -10.73 1.74
N SER A 308 23.87 -9.94 1.11
CA SER A 308 24.96 -9.21 1.76
C SER A 308 24.41 -7.95 2.42
N ILE A 309 24.56 -7.83 3.74
CA ILE A 309 24.06 -6.70 4.52
C ILE A 309 25.22 -5.73 4.78
N VAL A 310 25.22 -4.58 4.13
CA VAL A 310 26.20 -3.51 4.30
C VAL A 310 25.66 -2.51 5.32
N GLN A 311 26.24 -2.52 6.51
CA GLN A 311 25.85 -1.63 7.61
C GLN A 311 26.58 -0.30 7.52
N VAL A 312 25.85 0.80 7.72
CA VAL A 312 26.38 2.17 7.60
C VAL A 312 25.83 3.06 8.72
N ASP A 313 26.68 3.96 9.24
CA ASP A 313 26.31 4.91 10.28
C ASP A 313 26.03 6.30 9.72
N THR A 314 26.67 6.67 8.64
CA THR A 314 26.56 8.00 8.04
C THR A 314 26.07 7.97 6.60
N LEU A 315 25.48 9.09 6.17
CA LEU A 315 25.10 9.29 4.78
C LEU A 315 26.29 9.13 3.82
N GLN A 316 27.49 9.59 4.23
CA GLN A 316 28.67 9.49 3.39
C GLN A 316 29.08 8.03 3.16
N ASP A 317 29.07 7.20 4.22
CA ASP A 317 29.37 5.77 4.12
C ASP A 317 28.33 5.06 3.23
N ALA A 318 27.04 5.42 3.39
CA ALA A 318 25.97 4.88 2.58
C ALA A 318 26.13 5.20 1.09
N LEU A 319 26.44 6.45 0.74
CA LEU A 319 26.70 6.83 -0.64
C LEU A 319 27.95 6.14 -1.20
N GLY A 320 29.00 5.98 -0.38
CA GLY A 320 30.18 5.21 -0.73
C GLY A 320 29.88 3.74 -1.05
N ALA A 321 29.00 3.12 -0.28
CA ALA A 321 28.58 1.73 -0.49
C ALA A 321 27.68 1.55 -1.73
N MET A 322 26.84 2.54 -2.04
CA MET A 322 25.88 2.45 -3.16
C MET A 322 26.46 2.86 -4.51
N LEU A 323 27.41 3.82 -4.55
CA LEU A 323 27.92 4.46 -5.77
C LEU A 323 29.37 4.06 -6.11
N GLN A 324 29.68 2.80 -5.92
CA GLN A 324 31.02 2.26 -6.22
C GLN A 324 31.37 2.27 -7.72
#